data_6ba20b8fa68638b7e07439736b1b4f39
#
_entry.id   6ba20b8fa68638b7e07439736b1b4f39
#
_cell.length_a   1.000
_cell.length_b   1.000
_cell.length_c   1.000
_cell.angle_alpha   90.00
_cell.angle_beta   90.00
_cell.angle_gamma   90.00
#
_symmetry.space_group_name_H-M   'P 1'
#
loop_
_entity.id
_entity.type
_entity.pdbx_description
1 polymer ?
#
loop_
_entity_poly.entity_id
_entity_poly.type
_entity_poly.pdbx_seq_one_letter_code
_entity_poly.pdbx_strand_id
1 'polypeptide(L)'
;TFYFTNIFDSPKFPLNIDLDLVYSDQDLLGYNKVKLSNAIFDPTFVKENIGYLTQSYYLPTPETGYMSVRINGQELGLYTSVESINKSFLSKHFGNSNGSFFKCEPQFLFGQEYDAWPNLAWHGEDSLAYDYQMGYELKSENGWSDLLELIYTLNYDSENINNGV
;
A
#
# COMPACT_ATOMS: atom_id res chain seq x y z
N THR A 1 -1.10 13.33 0.03
CA THR A 1 -1.35 13.53 1.47
C THR A 1 -1.42 15.01 1.86
N PHE A 2 -0.44 15.82 1.48
CA PHE A 2 -0.41 17.28 1.66
C PHE A 2 -1.66 17.98 1.10
N TYR A 3 -2.21 17.41 0.06
CA TYR A 3 -3.35 17.95 -0.66
C TYR A 3 -4.65 17.90 0.15
N PHE A 4 -4.91 16.78 0.81
CA PHE A 4 -6.15 16.62 1.56
C PHE A 4 -6.24 17.50 2.80
N THR A 5 -5.11 17.79 3.44
CA THR A 5 -5.09 18.68 4.61
C THR A 5 -5.41 20.12 4.25
N ASN A 6 -4.98 20.58 3.08
CA ASN A 6 -5.31 21.95 2.61
C ASN A 6 -6.79 22.10 2.23
N ILE A 7 -7.43 21.05 1.69
CA ILE A 7 -8.84 21.11 1.31
C ILE A 7 -9.74 21.20 2.56
N PHE A 8 -9.36 20.52 3.64
CA PHE A 8 -10.21 20.41 4.83
C PHE A 8 -9.74 21.28 6.00
N ASP A 9 -8.74 22.13 5.77
CA ASP A 9 -8.13 23.01 6.81
C ASP A 9 -7.84 22.25 8.12
N SER A 10 -7.41 20.99 7.99
CA SER A 10 -7.15 20.11 9.13
C SER A 10 -5.69 20.25 9.57
N PRO A 11 -5.43 20.58 10.84
CA PRO A 11 -4.07 20.59 11.39
C PRO A 11 -3.50 19.18 11.59
N LYS A 12 -4.33 18.16 11.45
CA LYS A 12 -3.99 16.76 11.71
C LYS A 12 -3.50 16.06 10.44
N PHE A 13 -2.19 16.08 10.21
CA PHE A 13 -1.54 15.44 9.06
C PHE A 13 -1.36 13.93 9.29
N PRO A 14 -1.50 13.07 8.27
CA PRO A 14 -1.01 11.70 8.36
C PRO A 14 0.50 11.71 8.45
N LEU A 15 1.06 10.79 9.24
CA LEU A 15 2.49 10.71 9.49
C LEU A 15 3.04 9.38 8.96
N ASN A 16 4.22 9.45 8.37
CA ASN A 16 5.00 8.28 7.97
C ASN A 16 6.38 8.46 8.57
N ILE A 17 6.70 7.66 9.58
CA ILE A 17 7.91 7.79 10.40
C ILE A 17 8.81 6.62 10.08
N ASP A 18 9.99 6.90 9.52
CA ASP A 18 11.06 5.93 9.33
C ASP A 18 11.97 5.95 10.56
N LEU A 19 12.02 4.84 11.29
CA LEU A 19 12.79 4.73 12.51
C LEU A 19 14.27 4.40 12.25
N ASP A 20 14.55 3.66 11.19
CA ASP A 20 15.87 3.21 10.79
C ASP A 20 16.61 4.16 9.84
N LEU A 21 16.07 5.37 9.63
CA LEU A 21 16.66 6.36 8.71
C LEU A 21 18.06 6.83 9.15
N VAL A 22 18.27 7.01 10.46
CA VAL A 22 19.54 7.50 11.02
C VAL A 22 20.34 6.36 11.64
N TYR A 23 19.67 5.47 12.35
CA TYR A 23 20.26 4.29 12.97
C TYR A 23 19.56 3.05 12.41
N SER A 24 20.31 2.24 11.66
CA SER A 24 19.78 1.10 10.88
C SER A 24 19.20 -0.05 11.72
N ASP A 25 19.47 -0.07 13.01
CA ASP A 25 18.99 -1.04 13.98
C ASP A 25 17.84 -0.52 14.86
N GLN A 26 17.36 0.68 14.59
CA GLN A 26 16.28 1.28 15.35
C GLN A 26 14.91 0.78 14.86
N ASP A 27 14.14 0.23 15.79
CA ASP A 27 12.77 -0.22 15.55
C ASP A 27 11.83 0.13 16.72
N LEU A 28 10.55 -0.01 16.50
CA LEU A 28 9.51 -0.01 17.52
C LEU A 28 8.79 -1.35 17.49
N LEU A 29 9.06 -2.22 18.46
CA LEU A 29 8.45 -3.55 18.56
C LEU A 29 8.65 -4.42 17.32
N GLY A 30 9.81 -4.29 16.65
CA GLY A 30 10.15 -5.00 15.41
C GLY A 30 9.71 -4.29 14.12
N TYR A 31 9.08 -3.12 14.23
CA TYR A 31 8.67 -2.31 13.06
C TYR A 31 9.66 -1.16 12.87
N ASN A 32 10.29 -1.11 11.71
CA ASN A 32 11.19 -0.01 11.32
C ASN A 32 10.46 1.21 10.75
N LYS A 33 9.16 1.08 10.49
CA LYS A 33 8.33 2.15 9.94
C LYS A 33 6.97 2.19 10.62
N VAL A 34 6.54 3.39 11.03
CA VAL A 34 5.23 3.65 11.63
C VAL A 34 4.42 4.55 10.72
N LYS A 35 3.30 4.05 10.23
CA LYS A 35 2.32 4.83 9.47
C LYS A 35 1.15 5.18 10.37
N LEU A 36 0.81 6.47 10.42
CA LEU A 36 -0.28 7.00 11.22
C LEU A 36 -1.26 7.73 10.32
N SER A 37 -2.41 7.11 10.10
CA SER A 37 -3.52 7.68 9.35
C SER A 37 -4.29 8.67 10.22
N ASN A 38 -4.56 9.85 9.69
CA ASN A 38 -5.33 10.89 10.38
C ASN A 38 -6.84 10.66 10.34
N ALA A 39 -7.31 9.63 9.62
CA ALA A 39 -8.72 9.26 9.45
C ALA A 39 -9.61 10.42 8.98
N ILE A 40 -9.11 11.31 8.10
CA ILE A 40 -9.81 12.55 7.71
C ILE A 40 -11.19 12.31 7.07
N PHE A 41 -11.38 11.16 6.42
CA PHE A 41 -12.65 10.73 5.82
C PHE A 41 -13.41 9.70 6.67
N ASP A 42 -12.90 9.40 7.85
CA ASP A 42 -13.53 8.44 8.76
C ASP A 42 -13.64 9.01 10.18
N PRO A 43 -14.70 9.75 10.49
CA PRO A 43 -14.92 10.29 11.83
C PRO A 43 -15.12 9.22 12.90
N THR A 44 -15.34 7.95 12.50
CA THR A 44 -15.48 6.82 13.42
C THR A 44 -14.16 6.18 13.78
N PHE A 45 -13.11 6.38 13.01
CA PHE A 45 -11.78 5.77 13.14
C PHE A 45 -11.75 4.24 12.99
N VAL A 46 -12.84 3.61 12.55
CA VAL A 46 -12.92 2.14 12.52
C VAL A 46 -12.87 1.52 11.12
N LYS A 47 -13.09 2.29 10.05
CA LYS A 47 -13.19 1.76 8.69
C LYS A 47 -11.92 1.02 8.27
N GLU A 48 -10.75 1.60 8.51
CA GLU A 48 -9.48 1.02 8.13
C GLU A 48 -9.20 -0.27 8.92
N ASN A 49 -9.44 -0.25 10.23
CA ASN A 49 -9.28 -1.43 11.09
C ASN A 49 -10.26 -2.55 10.71
N ILE A 50 -11.54 -2.24 10.50
CA ILE A 50 -12.53 -3.24 10.11
C ILE A 50 -12.24 -3.77 8.70
N GLY A 51 -11.81 -2.91 7.78
CA GLY A 51 -11.43 -3.29 6.43
C GLY A 51 -10.32 -4.35 6.42
N TYR A 52 -9.21 -4.09 7.10
CA TYR A 52 -8.12 -5.04 7.21
C TYR A 52 -8.50 -6.30 8.00
N LEU A 53 -9.24 -6.17 9.10
CA LEU A 53 -9.74 -7.31 9.85
C LEU A 53 -10.61 -8.23 8.98
N THR A 54 -11.50 -7.67 8.17
CA THR A 54 -12.34 -8.46 7.26
C THR A 54 -11.52 -9.16 6.18
N GLN A 55 -10.55 -8.45 5.60
CA GLN A 55 -9.68 -9.01 4.56
C GLN A 55 -8.74 -10.08 5.09
N SER A 56 -8.33 -10.02 6.36
CA SER A 56 -7.38 -10.97 6.97
C SER A 56 -7.88 -12.42 7.00
N TYR A 57 -9.18 -12.64 6.85
CA TYR A 57 -9.76 -13.99 6.69
C TYR A 57 -9.42 -14.63 5.33
N TYR A 58 -8.99 -13.86 4.34
CA TYR A 58 -8.80 -14.30 2.96
C TYR A 58 -7.37 -14.10 2.45
N LEU A 59 -6.66 -13.09 2.97
CA LEU A 59 -5.33 -12.72 2.50
C LEU A 59 -4.50 -12.08 3.62
N PRO A 60 -3.16 -12.07 3.51
CA PRO A 60 -2.29 -11.32 4.40
C PRO A 60 -2.63 -9.83 4.38
N THR A 61 -2.84 -9.26 5.56
CA THR A 61 -3.18 -7.85 5.72
C THR A 61 -2.25 -7.16 6.71
N PRO A 62 -2.03 -5.84 6.58
CA PRO A 62 -1.36 -5.05 7.59
C PRO A 62 -2.01 -5.17 8.97
N GLU A 63 -1.19 -5.24 10.00
CA GLU A 63 -1.67 -5.07 11.36
C GLU A 63 -2.09 -3.62 11.58
N THR A 64 -3.16 -3.44 12.33
CA THR A 64 -3.73 -2.12 12.62
C THR A 64 -3.97 -1.93 14.12
N GLY A 65 -3.91 -0.67 14.54
CA GLY A 65 -4.14 -0.30 15.93
C GLY A 65 -4.44 1.19 16.06
N TYR A 66 -4.45 1.68 17.30
CA TYR A 66 -4.65 3.09 17.57
C TYR A 66 -3.48 3.65 18.37
N MET A 67 -3.09 4.88 18.06
CA MET A 67 -2.05 5.63 18.78
C MET A 67 -2.53 7.03 19.09
N SER A 68 -2.33 7.47 20.34
CA SER A 68 -2.40 8.89 20.70
C SER A 68 -1.06 9.52 20.41
N VAL A 69 -1.07 10.59 19.63
CA VAL A 69 0.17 11.25 19.15
C VAL A 69 0.33 12.60 19.80
N ARG A 70 1.54 12.82 20.34
CA ARG A 70 1.96 14.12 20.91
C ARG A 70 3.31 14.51 20.31
N ILE A 71 3.42 15.74 19.80
CA ILE A 71 4.66 16.28 19.25
C ILE A 71 5.02 17.56 20.01
N ASN A 72 6.23 17.62 20.56
CA ASN A 72 6.73 18.75 21.35
C ASN A 72 5.78 19.20 22.46
N GLY A 73 5.10 18.26 23.10
CA GLY A 73 4.13 18.53 24.16
C GLY A 73 2.72 18.88 23.67
N GLN A 74 2.53 19.12 22.38
CA GLN A 74 1.21 19.38 21.79
C GLN A 74 0.52 18.07 21.44
N GLU A 75 -0.69 17.89 21.95
CA GLU A 75 -1.55 16.74 21.63
C GLU A 75 -2.12 16.89 20.21
N LEU A 76 -1.88 15.90 19.35
CA LEU A 76 -2.46 15.81 18.01
C LEU A 76 -3.68 14.87 17.94
N GLY A 77 -3.93 14.14 19.02
CA GLY A 77 -5.07 13.24 19.18
C GLY A 77 -4.84 11.83 18.67
N LEU A 78 -5.94 11.12 18.42
CA LEU A 78 -5.96 9.72 18.04
C LEU A 78 -5.64 9.54 16.56
N TYR A 79 -4.78 8.58 16.25
CA TYR A 79 -4.44 8.12 14.89
C TYR A 79 -4.69 6.63 14.76
N THR A 80 -5.04 6.18 13.56
CA THR A 80 -4.96 4.77 13.21
C THR A 80 -3.54 4.45 12.80
N SER A 81 -2.92 3.49 13.49
CA SER A 81 -1.62 2.94 13.13
C SER A 81 -1.82 1.78 12.16
N VAL A 82 -1.04 1.74 11.09
CA VAL A 82 -1.11 0.71 10.04
C VAL A 82 0.29 0.21 9.73
N GLU A 83 0.48 -1.10 9.74
CA GLU A 83 1.73 -1.75 9.34
C GLU A 83 2.10 -1.36 7.91
N SER A 84 3.36 -1.07 7.67
CA SER A 84 3.86 -0.83 6.32
C SER A 84 3.98 -2.13 5.55
N ILE A 85 3.37 -2.20 4.35
CA ILE A 85 3.62 -3.29 3.41
C ILE A 85 4.98 -3.04 2.77
N ASN A 86 5.99 -3.76 3.26
CA ASN A 86 7.40 -3.66 2.88
C ASN A 86 8.06 -5.04 2.90
N LYS A 87 9.39 -5.11 2.76
CA LYS A 87 10.12 -6.39 2.78
C LYS A 87 9.95 -7.18 4.09
N SER A 88 9.78 -6.50 5.22
CA SER A 88 9.52 -7.16 6.51
C SER A 88 8.14 -7.80 6.53
N PHE A 89 7.12 -7.10 6.04
CA PHE A 89 5.77 -7.64 5.83
C PHE A 89 5.78 -8.87 4.91
N LEU A 90 6.49 -8.79 3.77
CA LEU A 90 6.60 -9.92 2.84
C LEU A 90 7.27 -11.13 3.51
N SER A 91 8.37 -10.92 4.21
CA SER A 91 9.07 -12.00 4.91
C SER A 91 8.22 -12.66 6.00
N LYS A 92 7.43 -11.86 6.72
CA LYS A 92 6.51 -12.32 7.77
C LYS A 92 5.40 -13.22 7.20
N HIS A 93 4.81 -12.86 6.08
CA HIS A 93 3.64 -13.55 5.54
C HIS A 93 3.97 -14.61 4.48
N PHE A 94 5.06 -14.47 3.74
CA PHE A 94 5.44 -15.35 2.65
C PHE A 94 6.78 -16.10 2.89
N GLY A 95 7.39 -15.91 4.05
CA GLY A 95 8.66 -16.57 4.41
C GLY A 95 9.91 -15.96 3.80
N ASN A 96 9.78 -15.11 2.78
CA ASN A 96 10.87 -14.35 2.18
C ASN A 96 10.34 -13.07 1.51
N SER A 97 11.25 -12.21 1.06
CA SER A 97 10.93 -10.95 0.38
C SER A 97 11.54 -10.84 -1.03
N ASN A 98 11.87 -11.98 -1.66
CA ASN A 98 12.62 -12.02 -2.92
C ASN A 98 11.70 -12.07 -4.15
N GLY A 99 10.41 -12.23 -3.97
CA GLY A 99 9.43 -12.26 -5.06
C GLY A 99 9.18 -10.91 -5.68
N SER A 100 8.42 -10.91 -6.78
CA SER A 100 7.98 -9.71 -7.47
C SER A 100 7.03 -8.91 -6.59
N PHE A 101 7.35 -7.65 -6.38
CA PHE A 101 6.60 -6.78 -5.51
C PHE A 101 6.25 -5.47 -6.21
N PHE A 102 4.95 -5.21 -6.31
CA PHE A 102 4.40 -4.02 -6.95
C PHE A 102 3.51 -3.23 -6.00
N LYS A 103 3.58 -1.91 -6.09
CA LYS A 103 2.58 -1.02 -5.55
C LYS A 103 1.61 -0.67 -6.68
N CYS A 104 0.34 -1.00 -6.49
CA CYS A 104 -0.74 -0.75 -7.44
C CYS A 104 -1.49 0.50 -6.98
N GLU A 105 -1.25 1.62 -7.62
CA GLU A 105 -1.86 2.90 -7.25
C GLU A 105 -2.09 3.74 -8.50
N PRO A 106 -3.33 4.15 -8.77
CA PRO A 106 -3.59 5.02 -9.90
C PRO A 106 -2.90 6.36 -9.67
N GLN A 107 -2.19 6.85 -10.68
CA GLN A 107 -1.60 8.18 -10.62
C GLN A 107 -2.63 9.22 -11.07
N PHE A 108 -3.08 10.04 -10.14
CA PHE A 108 -3.90 11.21 -10.44
C PHE A 108 -3.00 12.41 -10.67
N LEU A 109 -2.88 12.85 -11.91
CA LEU A 109 -2.37 14.18 -12.22
C LEU A 109 -3.56 15.15 -12.30
N PHE A 110 -3.46 16.27 -11.57
CA PHE A 110 -4.50 17.26 -11.47
C PHE A 110 -5.02 17.72 -12.83
N GLY A 111 -6.34 17.63 -13.05
CA GLY A 111 -7.05 18.18 -14.20
C GLY A 111 -7.01 17.33 -15.46
N GLN A 112 -6.51 16.11 -15.42
CA GLN A 112 -6.63 15.13 -16.51
C GLN A 112 -7.26 13.85 -15.97
N GLU A 113 -8.30 13.36 -16.64
CA GLU A 113 -8.76 11.99 -16.47
C GLU A 113 -7.68 11.08 -17.06
N TYR A 114 -7.00 10.31 -16.20
CA TYR A 114 -6.11 9.27 -16.66
C TYR A 114 -6.88 7.95 -16.60
N ASP A 115 -6.95 7.29 -17.75
CA ASP A 115 -7.56 5.97 -17.89
C ASP A 115 -6.65 4.82 -17.43
N ALA A 116 -5.45 5.13 -16.95
CA ALA A 116 -4.47 4.14 -16.51
C ALA A 116 -4.72 3.73 -15.04
N TRP A 117 -5.43 2.64 -14.87
CA TRP A 117 -5.71 2.03 -13.58
C TRP A 117 -4.96 0.70 -13.43
N PRO A 118 -4.50 0.32 -12.24
CA PRO A 118 -3.93 -1.00 -11.99
C PRO A 118 -5.04 -2.06 -11.91
N ASN A 119 -5.71 -2.27 -13.04
CA ASN A 119 -6.92 -3.09 -13.16
C ASN A 119 -6.64 -4.51 -13.69
N LEU A 120 -5.37 -4.89 -13.86
CA LEU A 120 -4.92 -6.15 -14.45
C LEU A 120 -5.44 -6.36 -15.89
N ALA A 121 -5.74 -5.30 -16.64
CA ALA A 121 -6.07 -5.39 -18.05
C ALA A 121 -4.80 -5.61 -18.89
N TRP A 122 -4.94 -6.39 -19.97
CA TRP A 122 -3.83 -6.65 -20.89
C TRP A 122 -3.65 -5.51 -21.89
N HIS A 123 -2.49 -4.88 -21.85
CA HIS A 123 -2.08 -3.79 -22.75
C HIS A 123 -0.90 -4.17 -23.67
N GLY A 124 -0.62 -5.48 -23.81
CA GLY A 124 0.48 -6.00 -24.64
C GLY A 124 1.68 -6.45 -23.81
N GLU A 125 2.72 -6.93 -24.51
CA GLU A 125 3.93 -7.52 -23.90
C GLU A 125 4.96 -6.49 -23.44
N ASP A 126 4.81 -5.22 -23.82
CA ASP A 126 5.76 -4.18 -23.48
C ASP A 126 5.47 -3.64 -22.06
N SER A 127 6.33 -3.99 -21.12
CA SER A 127 6.25 -3.48 -19.73
C SER A 127 6.46 -1.97 -19.61
N LEU A 128 6.99 -1.32 -20.64
CA LEU A 128 7.16 0.14 -20.70
C LEU A 128 5.91 0.85 -21.25
N ALA A 129 4.87 0.11 -21.64
CA ALA A 129 3.60 0.71 -22.04
C ALA A 129 3.06 1.64 -20.95
N TYR A 130 2.49 2.76 -21.39
CA TYR A 130 2.01 3.83 -20.53
C TYR A 130 1.08 3.33 -19.43
N ASP A 131 0.12 2.47 -19.75
CA ASP A 131 -0.88 1.95 -18.82
C ASP A 131 -0.25 1.17 -17.68
N TYR A 132 0.79 0.37 -17.96
CA TYR A 132 1.52 -0.35 -16.92
C TYR A 132 2.35 0.59 -16.04
N GLN A 133 3.10 1.51 -16.65
CA GLN A 133 3.96 2.43 -15.91
C GLN A 133 3.18 3.42 -15.04
N MET A 134 1.95 3.72 -15.40
CA MET A 134 1.09 4.65 -14.64
C MET A 134 0.27 3.94 -13.55
N GLY A 135 0.03 2.64 -13.67
CA GLY A 135 -0.76 1.88 -12.69
C GLY A 135 0.07 1.08 -11.68
N TYR A 136 1.29 0.72 -12.05
CA TYR A 136 2.12 -0.22 -11.26
C TYR A 136 3.51 0.34 -11.00
N GLU A 137 3.91 0.40 -9.75
CA GLU A 137 5.26 0.79 -9.34
C GLU A 137 6.03 -0.45 -8.84
N LEU A 138 7.08 -0.86 -9.56
CA LEU A 138 7.94 -1.96 -9.14
C LEU A 138 8.73 -1.59 -7.89
N LYS A 139 8.63 -2.39 -6.84
CA LYS A 139 9.32 -2.21 -5.55
C LYS A 139 10.41 -3.25 -5.29
N SER A 140 10.48 -4.31 -6.10
CA SER A 140 11.56 -5.31 -6.14
C SER A 140 12.59 -4.95 -7.21
N GLU A 141 13.71 -5.67 -7.26
CA GLU A 141 14.73 -5.46 -8.30
C GLU A 141 14.23 -5.85 -9.70
N ASN A 142 13.43 -6.92 -9.76
CA ASN A 142 12.83 -7.46 -10.98
C ASN A 142 11.37 -7.84 -10.71
N GLY A 143 10.58 -8.09 -11.77
CA GLY A 143 9.21 -8.57 -11.60
C GLY A 143 8.26 -8.23 -12.74
N TRP A 144 8.64 -7.40 -13.71
CA TRP A 144 7.75 -7.03 -14.80
C TRP A 144 7.29 -8.24 -15.62
N SER A 145 8.17 -9.23 -15.88
CA SER A 145 7.80 -10.47 -16.55
C SER A 145 6.70 -11.22 -15.79
N ASP A 146 6.83 -11.30 -14.47
CA ASP A 146 5.87 -12.04 -13.63
C ASP A 146 4.52 -11.34 -13.59
N LEU A 147 4.51 -10.00 -13.55
CA LEU A 147 3.28 -9.21 -13.62
C LEU A 147 2.59 -9.39 -14.98
N LEU A 148 3.33 -9.33 -16.09
CA LEU A 148 2.78 -9.51 -17.43
C LEU A 148 2.24 -10.93 -17.63
N GLU A 149 2.94 -11.96 -17.14
CA GLU A 149 2.48 -13.34 -17.17
C GLU A 149 1.18 -13.51 -16.38
N LEU A 150 1.11 -12.94 -15.17
CA LEU A 150 -0.12 -12.94 -14.36
C LEU A 150 -1.27 -12.26 -15.11
N ILE A 151 -1.05 -11.06 -15.64
CA ILE A 151 -2.07 -10.32 -16.39
C ILE A 151 -2.52 -11.11 -17.63
N TYR A 152 -1.58 -11.68 -18.38
CA TYR A 152 -1.91 -12.49 -19.55
C TYR A 152 -2.76 -13.69 -19.17
N THR A 153 -2.35 -14.43 -18.15
CA THR A 153 -3.08 -15.62 -17.67
C THR A 153 -4.50 -15.26 -17.25
N LEU A 154 -4.68 -14.19 -16.51
CA LEU A 154 -6.01 -13.72 -16.07
C LEU A 154 -6.93 -13.32 -17.24
N ASN A 155 -6.37 -12.80 -18.33
CA ASN A 155 -7.17 -12.31 -19.47
C ASN A 155 -7.44 -13.38 -20.54
N TYR A 156 -6.52 -14.34 -20.72
CA TYR A 156 -6.56 -15.23 -21.88
C TYR A 156 -6.48 -16.72 -21.57
N ASP A 157 -5.98 -17.11 -20.39
CA ASP A 157 -5.84 -18.53 -20.02
C ASP A 157 -6.94 -18.97 -19.04
N SER A 158 -8.19 -18.84 -19.48
CA SER A 158 -9.37 -19.16 -18.67
C SER A 158 -9.50 -20.64 -18.31
N GLU A 159 -8.84 -21.54 -19.03
CA GLU A 159 -8.85 -22.97 -18.72
C GLU A 159 -8.06 -23.30 -17.45
N ASN A 160 -6.93 -22.63 -17.21
CA ASN A 160 -6.14 -22.80 -16.00
C ASN A 160 -6.81 -22.19 -14.76
N ILE A 161 -7.55 -21.11 -14.91
CA ILE A 161 -8.29 -20.49 -13.80
C ILE A 161 -9.42 -21.39 -13.30
N ASN A 162 -10.09 -22.15 -14.20
CA ASN A 162 -11.21 -23.03 -13.84
C ASN A 162 -10.76 -24.37 -13.25
N ASN A 163 -9.51 -24.78 -13.37
CA ASN A 163 -8.99 -26.06 -12.89
C ASN A 163 -8.40 -25.99 -11.47
N GLY A 164 -8.57 -24.89 -10.76
CA GLY A 164 -8.39 -24.80 -9.31
C GLY A 164 -6.95 -25.08 -8.84
N VAL A 165 -5.99 -24.42 -9.41
CA VAL A 165 -4.63 -24.37 -8.86
C VAL A 165 -4.51 -23.19 -7.93
#